data_764033b396bdec3ea6eb1a8666e8c2c1
#
_entry.id   764033b396bdec3ea6eb1a8666e8c2c1
#
_cell.length_a   1.000
_cell.length_b   1.000
_cell.length_c   1.000
_cell.angle_alpha   90.00
_cell.angle_beta   90.00
_cell.angle_gamma   90.00
#
_symmetry.space_group_name_H-M   'P 1'
#
loop_
_entity.id
_entity.type
_entity.pdbx_description
1 polymer ?
#
loop_
_entity_poly.entity_id
_entity_poly.type
_entity_poly.pdbx_seq_one_letter_code
_entity_poly.pdbx_strand_id
1 'polypeptide(L)'
;KREKRDHVIEVPGDVDTAAGRLKRYYKFYSNEEVDAIRNNGHANGKWAAAAISQNGHMWDAMPGSYYKMGSDWDGGEFDDHLTLELEKNGKGSRIYITYASPAPGHLKDKFIEPLVKRVKDVAEGRVR
;
A
#
# COMPACT_ATOMS: atom_id res chain seq x y z
N LYS A 1 8.85 -19.10 -1.31
CA LYS A 1 7.40 -18.95 -1.30
C LYS A 1 6.98 -18.04 -0.16
N ARG A 2 6.23 -17.00 -0.46
CA ARG A 2 5.72 -16.07 0.53
C ARG A 2 4.44 -16.60 1.16
N GLU A 3 4.37 -16.53 2.48
CA GLU A 3 3.13 -16.75 3.19
C GLU A 3 2.46 -15.40 3.42
N LYS A 4 1.15 -15.42 3.65
CA LYS A 4 0.34 -14.20 3.77
C LYS A 4 -0.39 -14.16 5.09
N ARG A 5 -0.60 -12.95 5.58
CA ARG A 5 -1.46 -12.69 6.72
C ARG A 5 -2.40 -11.53 6.40
N ASP A 6 -3.69 -11.76 6.59
CA ASP A 6 -4.72 -10.80 6.25
C ASP A 6 -5.35 -10.20 7.50
N HIS A 7 -5.64 -8.90 7.44
CA HIS A 7 -6.37 -8.18 8.47
C HIS A 7 -7.38 -7.25 7.84
N VAL A 8 -8.43 -6.94 8.61
CA VAL A 8 -9.45 -5.99 8.19
C VAL A 8 -9.61 -4.95 9.29
N ILE A 9 -9.61 -3.68 8.91
CA ILE A 9 -9.88 -2.57 9.83
C ILE A 9 -10.92 -1.64 9.23
N GLU A 10 -11.54 -0.83 10.08
CA GLU A 10 -12.48 0.20 9.66
C GLU A 10 -12.01 1.55 10.19
N VAL A 11 -12.14 2.57 9.35
CA VAL A 11 -11.77 3.95 9.72
C VAL A 11 -12.92 4.88 9.38
N PRO A 12 -13.09 5.99 10.12
CA PRO A 12 -14.22 6.89 9.90
C PRO A 12 -14.08 7.81 8.69
N GLY A 13 -12.88 7.96 8.12
CA GLY A 13 -12.64 8.83 6.98
C GLY A 13 -13.12 8.25 5.67
N ASP A 14 -13.38 9.11 4.69
CA ASP A 14 -13.78 8.66 3.36
C ASP A 14 -12.63 7.93 2.65
N VAL A 15 -13.00 7.11 1.68
CA VAL A 15 -12.04 6.23 1.00
C VAL A 15 -10.97 7.01 0.23
N ASP A 16 -11.32 8.13 -0.38
CA ASP A 16 -10.36 8.94 -1.14
C ASP A 16 -9.29 9.55 -0.22
N THR A 17 -9.70 10.08 0.91
CA THR A 17 -8.78 10.68 1.89
C THR A 17 -7.87 9.62 2.50
N ALA A 18 -8.44 8.49 2.92
CA ALA A 18 -7.66 7.40 3.50
C ALA A 18 -6.65 6.86 2.48
N ALA A 19 -7.08 6.64 1.24
CA ALA A 19 -6.19 6.15 0.19
C ALA A 19 -5.06 7.13 -0.09
N GLY A 20 -5.35 8.42 -0.15
CA GLY A 20 -4.33 9.45 -0.37
C GLY A 20 -3.28 9.49 0.73
N ARG A 21 -3.72 9.36 1.98
CA ARG A 21 -2.80 9.33 3.13
C ARG A 21 -1.90 8.10 3.10
N LEU A 22 -2.47 6.94 2.85
CA LEU A 22 -1.72 5.68 2.78
C LEU A 22 -0.75 5.68 1.60
N LYS A 23 -1.20 6.17 0.46
CA LYS A 23 -0.36 6.29 -0.72
C LYS A 23 0.89 7.11 -0.45
N ARG A 24 0.72 8.28 0.19
CA ARG A 24 1.85 9.16 0.50
C ARG A 24 2.79 8.58 1.55
N TYR A 25 2.23 7.99 2.59
CA TYR A 25 3.04 7.45 3.69
C TYR A 25 3.90 6.28 3.24
N TYR A 26 3.30 5.31 2.52
CA TYR A 26 4.00 4.11 2.07
C TYR A 26 4.67 4.27 0.72
N LYS A 27 4.54 5.46 0.11
CA LYS A 27 5.14 5.77 -1.20
C LYS A 27 4.68 4.81 -2.29
N PHE A 28 3.39 4.53 -2.31
CA PHE A 28 2.78 3.82 -3.42
C PHE A 28 2.60 4.77 -4.60
N TYR A 29 2.64 4.24 -5.81
CA TYR A 29 2.49 5.01 -7.02
C TYR A 29 1.22 4.61 -7.75
N SER A 30 0.49 5.61 -8.28
CA SER A 30 -0.61 5.33 -9.20
C SER A 30 -0.04 4.96 -10.57
N ASN A 31 -0.88 4.36 -11.42
CA ASN A 31 -0.45 4.04 -12.78
C ASN A 31 -0.09 5.29 -13.57
N GLU A 32 -0.84 6.38 -13.38
CA GLU A 32 -0.58 7.66 -14.02
C GLU A 32 0.77 8.23 -13.60
N GLU A 33 1.12 8.08 -12.32
CA GLU A 33 2.41 8.53 -11.82
C GLU A 33 3.57 7.73 -12.41
N VAL A 34 3.41 6.43 -12.54
CA VAL A 34 4.43 5.57 -13.16
C VAL A 34 4.61 5.96 -14.62
N ASP A 35 3.50 6.18 -15.33
CA ASP A 35 3.55 6.60 -16.74
C ASP A 35 4.22 7.97 -16.89
N ALA A 36 3.94 8.90 -15.99
CA ALA A 36 4.56 10.22 -16.00
C ALA A 36 6.09 10.12 -15.79
N ILE A 37 6.52 9.24 -14.89
CA ILE A 37 7.95 9.01 -14.66
C ILE A 37 8.60 8.40 -15.91
N ARG A 38 7.94 7.42 -16.53
CA ARG A 38 8.45 6.76 -17.74
C ARG A 38 8.59 7.75 -18.90
N ASN A 39 7.66 8.67 -19.01
CA ASN A 39 7.53 9.57 -20.17
C ASN A 39 8.08 10.97 -19.89
N ASN A 40 8.96 11.14 -18.89
CA ASN A 40 9.46 12.45 -18.52
C ASN A 40 10.54 13.02 -19.48
N GLY A 41 10.89 12.28 -20.53
CA GLY A 41 11.88 12.72 -21.50
C GLY A 41 13.33 12.45 -21.12
N HIS A 42 13.58 11.89 -19.95
CA HIS A 42 14.92 11.55 -19.48
C HIS A 42 15.16 10.05 -19.57
N ALA A 43 16.37 9.65 -19.89
CA ALA A 43 16.75 8.24 -19.96
C ALA A 43 16.47 7.54 -18.61
N ASN A 44 16.71 8.23 -17.50
CA ASN A 44 16.50 7.70 -16.16
C ASN A 44 15.02 7.43 -15.83
N GLY A 45 14.10 8.08 -16.54
CA GLY A 45 12.66 7.87 -16.31
C GLY A 45 12.22 6.44 -16.58
N LYS A 46 12.74 5.84 -17.65
CA LYS A 46 12.43 4.44 -17.98
C LYS A 46 12.99 3.48 -16.94
N TRP A 47 14.19 3.76 -16.44
CA TRP A 47 14.79 2.96 -15.37
C TRP A 47 14.02 3.05 -14.08
N ALA A 48 13.62 4.27 -13.67
CA ALA A 48 12.84 4.49 -12.46
C ALA A 48 11.48 3.79 -12.55
N ALA A 49 10.78 3.92 -13.66
CA ALA A 49 9.49 3.26 -13.86
C ALA A 49 9.63 1.74 -13.83
N ALA A 50 10.68 1.20 -14.45
CA ALA A 50 10.95 -0.23 -14.44
C ALA A 50 11.23 -0.72 -13.02
N ALA A 51 11.99 0.03 -12.23
CA ALA A 51 12.28 -0.31 -10.84
C ALA A 51 11.00 -0.36 -10.00
N ILE A 52 10.11 0.61 -10.16
CA ILE A 52 8.82 0.64 -9.46
C ILE A 52 8.01 -0.60 -9.83
N SER A 53 7.94 -0.93 -11.12
CA SER A 53 7.19 -2.08 -11.60
C SER A 53 7.76 -3.40 -11.07
N GLN A 54 9.08 -3.51 -10.97
CA GLN A 54 9.74 -4.71 -10.46
C GLN A 54 9.56 -4.89 -8.95
N ASN A 55 9.23 -3.83 -8.23
CA ASN A 55 9.00 -3.88 -6.79
C ASN A 55 7.55 -4.23 -6.44
N GLY A 56 6.88 -4.98 -7.28
CA GLY A 56 5.53 -5.46 -6.99
C GLY A 56 4.48 -4.37 -7.04
N HIS A 57 4.70 -3.33 -7.83
CA HIS A 57 3.76 -2.23 -7.99
C HIS A 57 2.36 -2.74 -8.34
N MET A 58 1.38 -2.26 -7.58
CA MET A 58 -0.03 -2.56 -7.81
C MET A 58 -0.84 -1.30 -7.58
N TRP A 59 -1.68 -0.96 -8.53
CA TRP A 59 -2.59 0.16 -8.38
C TRP A 59 -3.84 -0.07 -9.22
N ASP A 60 -4.99 -0.04 -8.55
CA ASP A 60 -6.29 -0.10 -9.21
C ASP A 60 -7.22 0.79 -8.41
N ALA A 61 -7.92 1.69 -9.06
CA ALA A 61 -8.74 2.67 -8.35
C ALA A 61 -10.03 2.98 -9.09
N MET A 62 -11.10 3.06 -8.30
CA MET A 62 -12.36 3.66 -8.70
C MET A 62 -12.65 4.78 -7.69
N PRO A 63 -12.20 6.01 -7.97
CA PRO A 63 -12.34 7.12 -7.02
C PRO A 63 -13.74 7.23 -6.44
N GLY A 64 -13.81 7.47 -5.14
CA GLY A 64 -15.06 7.53 -4.39
C GLY A 64 -15.58 6.19 -3.92
N SER A 65 -15.05 5.07 -4.39
CA SER A 65 -15.56 3.73 -4.07
C SER A 65 -14.50 2.77 -3.59
N TYR A 66 -13.38 2.67 -4.32
CA TYR A 66 -12.46 1.55 -4.15
C TYR A 66 -11.05 1.92 -4.56
N TYR A 67 -10.06 1.43 -3.79
CA TYR A 67 -8.65 1.53 -4.12
C TYR A 67 -7.95 0.23 -3.76
N LYS A 68 -7.05 -0.20 -4.63
CA LYS A 68 -6.15 -1.30 -4.32
C LYS A 68 -4.73 -0.85 -4.65
N MET A 69 -3.85 -0.90 -3.67
CA MET A 69 -2.48 -0.44 -3.83
C MET A 69 -1.52 -1.37 -3.11
N GLY A 70 -0.33 -1.49 -3.64
CA GLY A 70 0.65 -2.35 -3.04
C GLY A 70 2.02 -2.19 -3.67
N SER A 71 3.01 -2.62 -2.94
CA SER A 71 4.38 -2.73 -3.44
C SER A 71 5.17 -3.64 -2.53
N ASP A 72 6.35 -4.03 -3.00
CA ASP A 72 7.32 -4.67 -2.13
C ASP A 72 7.75 -3.63 -1.11
N TRP A 73 7.61 -3.97 0.14
CA TRP A 73 7.96 -3.10 1.23
C TRP A 73 9.22 -3.63 1.87
N ASP A 74 10.22 -2.77 1.94
CA ASP A 74 11.51 -3.16 2.45
C ASP A 74 11.45 -3.33 3.97
N GLY A 75 11.21 -4.54 4.39
CA GLY A 75 11.30 -4.94 5.79
C GLY A 75 12.70 -5.36 6.17
N GLY A 76 13.72 -4.93 5.43
CA GLY A 76 15.11 -5.26 5.66
C GLY A 76 15.62 -6.31 4.68
N GLU A 77 16.04 -7.46 5.19
CA GLU A 77 16.66 -8.51 4.37
C GLU A 77 15.68 -9.34 3.54
N PHE A 78 14.39 -9.14 3.74
CA PHE A 78 13.36 -9.99 3.15
C PHE A 78 12.48 -9.20 2.18
N ASP A 79 12.04 -9.88 1.13
CA ASP A 79 11.15 -9.31 0.12
C ASP A 79 9.70 -9.39 0.60
N ASP A 80 9.34 -8.52 1.52
CA ASP A 80 7.99 -8.43 2.02
C ASP A 80 7.12 -7.63 1.05
N HIS A 81 5.85 -7.96 0.99
CA HIS A 81 4.90 -7.27 0.13
C HIS A 81 3.68 -6.83 0.93
N LEU A 82 3.36 -5.55 0.86
CA LEU A 82 2.19 -4.96 1.51
C LEU A 82 1.14 -4.62 0.46
N THR A 83 -0.06 -5.12 0.64
CA THR A 83 -1.21 -4.77 -0.19
C THR A 83 -2.29 -4.18 0.68
N LEU A 84 -2.83 -3.04 0.27
CA LEU A 84 -3.94 -2.37 0.93
C LEU A 84 -5.09 -2.26 -0.05
N GLU A 85 -6.25 -2.74 0.37
CA GLU A 85 -7.47 -2.67 -0.43
C GLU A 85 -8.52 -1.93 0.38
N LEU A 86 -8.96 -0.79 -0.14
CA LEU A 86 -9.90 0.09 0.54
C LEU A 86 -11.22 0.08 -0.19
N GLU A 87 -12.31 0.01 0.56
CA GLU A 87 -13.65 0.15 -0.02
C GLU A 87 -14.48 1.13 0.79
N LYS A 88 -15.40 1.78 0.12
CA LYS A 88 -16.35 2.67 0.77
C LYS A 88 -17.24 1.86 1.71
N ASN A 89 -17.40 2.34 2.95
CA ASN A 89 -18.23 1.71 3.96
C ASN A 89 -19.09 2.79 4.63
N GLY A 90 -20.24 3.06 4.06
CA GLY A 90 -21.06 4.17 4.51
C GLY A 90 -20.33 5.50 4.39
N LYS A 91 -20.14 6.19 5.52
CA LYS A 91 -19.37 7.44 5.57
C LYS A 91 -17.89 7.22 5.79
N GLY A 92 -17.49 6.01 6.12
CA GLY A 92 -16.11 5.64 6.39
C GLY A 92 -15.54 4.75 5.31
N SER A 93 -14.47 4.05 5.68
CA SER A 93 -13.77 3.13 4.79
C SER A 93 -13.45 1.84 5.51
N ARG A 94 -13.46 0.74 4.76
CA ARG A 94 -12.97 -0.55 5.23
C ARG A 94 -11.67 -0.84 4.51
N ILE A 95 -10.66 -1.22 5.27
CA ILE A 95 -9.32 -1.46 4.73
C ILE A 95 -8.94 -2.92 4.97
N TYR A 96 -8.67 -3.63 3.89
CA TYR A 96 -8.13 -4.99 3.92
C TYR A 96 -6.62 -4.88 3.77
N ILE A 97 -5.91 -5.44 4.74
CA ILE A 97 -4.44 -5.39 4.78
C ILE A 97 -3.92 -6.79 4.55
N THR A 98 -3.13 -6.97 3.51
CA THR A 98 -2.46 -8.25 3.23
C THR A 98 -0.96 -8.04 3.31
N TYR A 99 -0.30 -8.79 4.19
CA TYR A 99 1.14 -8.76 4.31
C TYR A 99 1.69 -10.12 3.93
N ALA A 100 2.55 -10.16 2.93
CA ALA A 100 3.18 -11.37 2.43
C ALA A 100 4.68 -11.32 2.69
N SER A 101 5.24 -12.39 3.26
CA SER A 101 6.66 -12.43 3.59
C SER A 101 7.18 -13.85 3.52
N PRO A 102 8.45 -14.05 3.08
CA PRO A 102 9.13 -15.32 3.21
C PRO A 102 9.65 -15.57 4.62
N ALA A 103 9.63 -14.54 5.49
CA ALA A 103 10.12 -14.61 6.85
C ALA A 103 8.98 -14.93 7.81
N PRO A 104 8.92 -16.12 8.44
CA PRO A 104 7.81 -16.47 9.34
C PRO A 104 7.65 -15.50 10.50
N GLY A 105 8.76 -14.91 10.99
CA GLY A 105 8.70 -13.94 12.08
C GLY A 105 7.94 -12.67 11.74
N HIS A 106 7.92 -12.28 10.46
CA HIS A 106 7.21 -11.10 9.99
C HIS A 106 5.69 -11.31 9.88
N LEU A 107 5.23 -12.55 10.04
CA LEU A 107 3.80 -12.87 10.00
C LEU A 107 3.23 -13.10 11.40
N LYS A 108 4.07 -13.02 12.43
CA LYS A 108 3.62 -13.17 13.82
C LYS A 108 2.98 -11.88 14.33
N ASP A 109 2.15 -12.02 15.34
CA ASP A 109 1.41 -10.90 15.90
C ASP A 109 2.32 -9.75 16.34
N LYS A 110 3.49 -10.05 16.90
CA LYS A 110 4.44 -9.02 17.31
C LYS A 110 4.85 -8.08 16.19
N PHE A 111 4.89 -8.59 14.95
CA PHE A 111 5.24 -7.79 13.78
C PHE A 111 3.99 -7.16 13.15
N ILE A 112 2.93 -7.95 13.01
CA ILE A 112 1.73 -7.56 12.27
C ILE A 112 0.88 -6.54 13.04
N GLU A 113 0.71 -6.70 14.36
CA GLU A 113 -0.12 -5.78 15.14
C GLU A 113 0.35 -4.32 15.05
N PRO A 114 1.66 -4.01 15.21
CA PRO A 114 2.13 -2.65 15.01
C PRO A 114 1.93 -2.15 13.58
N LEU A 115 2.07 -3.03 12.59
CA LEU A 115 1.84 -2.68 11.19
C LEU A 115 0.39 -2.29 10.94
N VAL A 116 -0.55 -3.10 11.42
CA VAL A 116 -1.98 -2.84 11.28
C VAL A 116 -2.35 -1.54 11.99
N LYS A 117 -1.85 -1.33 13.19
CA LYS A 117 -2.09 -0.09 13.94
C LYS A 117 -1.54 1.11 13.17
N ARG A 118 -0.37 0.99 12.56
CA ARG A 118 0.24 2.07 11.78
C ARG A 118 -0.63 2.40 10.56
N VAL A 119 -1.11 1.40 9.85
CA VAL A 119 -2.01 1.61 8.72
C VAL A 119 -3.24 2.39 9.16
N LYS A 120 -3.85 2.00 10.27
CA LYS A 120 -5.02 2.68 10.82
C LYS A 120 -4.70 4.13 11.18
N ASP A 121 -3.59 4.37 11.89
CA ASP A 121 -3.20 5.72 12.30
C ASP A 121 -2.92 6.62 11.10
N VAL A 122 -2.26 6.11 10.08
CA VAL A 122 -2.00 6.85 8.85
C VAL A 122 -3.31 7.18 8.13
N ALA A 123 -4.18 6.21 7.98
CA ALA A 123 -5.47 6.40 7.31
C ALA A 123 -6.35 7.43 8.03
N GLU A 124 -6.27 7.49 9.36
CA GLU A 124 -7.01 8.45 10.17
C GLU A 124 -6.33 9.83 10.24
N GLY A 125 -5.13 9.95 9.68
CA GLY A 125 -4.39 11.21 9.68
C GLY A 125 -3.63 11.49 10.96
N ARG A 126 -3.40 10.50 11.81
CA ARG A 126 -2.67 10.66 13.07
C ARG A 126 -1.15 10.60 12.88
N VAL A 127 -0.71 10.04 11.77
CA VAL A 127 0.71 9.90 11.42
C VAL A 127 0.90 10.49 10.03
N ARG A 128 1.96 11.25 9.84
CA ARG A 128 2.31 11.87 8.56
C ARG A 128 3.64 11.34 8.03
#